data_1f442793df79701b484316da9af06291
#
_entry.id   1f442793df79701b484316da9af06291
#
_cell.length_a   1.000
_cell.length_b   1.000
_cell.length_c   1.000
_cell.angle_alpha   90.00
_cell.angle_beta   90.00
_cell.angle_gamma   90.00
#
_symmetry.space_group_name_H-M   'P 1'
#
loop_
_entity.id
_entity.type
_entity.pdbx_description
1 polymer ?
#
loop_
_entity_poly.entity_id
_entity_poly.type
_entity_poly.pdbx_seq_one_letter_code
_entity_poly.pdbx_strand_id
1 'polypeptide(L)'
;MKRVDFKPKGILSAGVFWQRSVAVCRKAVPALMVAALLLASCGKDNGDDPGPGPNPPDPDPTPTPKTEYLTFATKTANQISVKEVSTGEYEMSMTGTDPYIFTNSLERTNPADSCILTFQYRCDKEISFLQLFFASTPSSGVSEDRSVKVDGIPASQTWKTWKANVSESLVKFAWGKAGNCLRVDFGDKSGIKLYIKGIHFRGMTEQEKQEAEEEEENSKSEAAFENNLKTYLSTLYPSSTSVTSVEAGLTKITVKGNCSASGSYSLCEIPPYVDLLKTTKFEFKTALTDGTFSKEMDRYVERDGFKYDRTLSKWAIVENGDTKDKLVSHARYATEIASTQQLPAAKPASKKGLGGYHLGGPESDLDDLGITSITMNVSFVGMMSLSPSGNSIAHEYGGKTYYFDKGSVENYDKTLQAAQKRNIVVAAILLVAPSSSEVGKLLLHPDYTSRGIYTMPNMTNPESVNCYAAALDFLASRYCQTGSPYGRIHHWIMHNEVDAGLDWTNMGVKPITIYTDTYLKSMRMCYNIARQYDPNTEVFASFTHSWTEAASDS
;
A
#
# COMPACT_ATOMS: atom_id res chain seq x y z
N MET A 1 14.59 -42.46 30.69
CA MET A 1 14.37 -41.45 29.63
C MET A 1 14.14 -42.18 28.33
N LYS A 2 12.90 -42.30 27.88
CA LYS A 2 12.53 -42.92 26.59
C LYS A 2 12.23 -41.80 25.62
N ARG A 3 12.95 -41.76 24.50
CA ARG A 3 12.64 -40.94 23.34
C ARG A 3 11.35 -41.40 22.69
N VAL A 4 10.42 -40.50 22.47
CA VAL A 4 9.22 -40.74 21.67
C VAL A 4 9.46 -40.06 20.31
N ASP A 5 9.59 -40.89 19.27
CA ASP A 5 9.69 -40.43 17.88
C ASP A 5 8.28 -40.12 17.36
N PHE A 6 8.02 -38.86 17.08
CA PHE A 6 6.84 -38.45 16.31
C PHE A 6 7.18 -38.41 14.82
N LYS A 7 6.58 -39.28 14.04
CA LYS A 7 6.52 -39.18 12.57
C LYS A 7 5.33 -38.30 12.20
N PRO A 8 5.51 -37.20 11.44
CA PRO A 8 4.39 -36.46 10.91
C PRO A 8 3.79 -37.20 9.71
N LYS A 9 2.47 -37.44 9.75
CA LYS A 9 1.68 -37.84 8.59
C LYS A 9 1.53 -36.62 7.67
N GLY A 10 1.85 -36.82 6.39
CA GLY A 10 1.81 -35.76 5.38
C GLY A 10 0.39 -35.18 5.20
N ILE A 11 0.33 -33.89 5.22
CA ILE A 11 -0.76 -33.10 4.67
C ILE A 11 -0.17 -32.41 3.42
N LEU A 12 -0.71 -32.80 2.28
CA LEU A 12 -0.44 -32.12 1.01
C LEU A 12 -1.08 -30.73 1.07
N SER A 13 -0.28 -29.71 1.25
CA SER A 13 -0.68 -28.33 1.00
C SER A 13 -0.26 -27.96 -0.41
N ALA A 14 -1.23 -27.66 -1.26
CA ALA A 14 -1.00 -27.09 -2.56
C ALA A 14 -0.52 -25.63 -2.39
N GLY A 15 0.79 -25.43 -2.51
CA GLY A 15 1.38 -24.09 -2.57
C GLY A 15 1.07 -23.46 -3.92
N VAL A 16 0.37 -22.33 -3.89
CA VAL A 16 0.15 -21.49 -5.07
C VAL A 16 1.36 -20.57 -5.25
N PHE A 17 2.22 -20.91 -6.20
CA PHE A 17 3.31 -20.06 -6.65
C PHE A 17 2.74 -18.94 -7.56
N TRP A 18 2.78 -17.71 -7.10
CA TRP A 18 2.69 -16.54 -7.95
C TRP A 18 4.09 -16.12 -8.40
N GLN A 19 4.53 -16.63 -9.54
CA GLN A 19 5.63 -16.01 -10.27
C GLN A 19 5.06 -14.98 -11.23
N ARG A 20 5.23 -13.70 -10.93
CA ARG A 20 5.18 -12.63 -11.94
C ARG A 20 6.38 -12.81 -12.86
N SER A 21 6.19 -13.51 -13.95
CA SER A 21 7.12 -13.46 -15.08
C SER A 21 6.84 -12.20 -15.87
N VAL A 22 7.63 -11.15 -15.64
CA VAL A 22 7.71 -10.02 -16.56
C VAL A 22 8.46 -10.51 -17.81
N ALA A 23 7.72 -11.05 -18.77
CA ALA A 23 8.25 -11.32 -20.09
C ALA A 23 8.16 -10.04 -20.93
N VAL A 24 9.29 -9.35 -21.05
CA VAL A 24 9.47 -8.28 -22.02
C VAL A 24 9.39 -8.89 -23.42
N CYS A 25 8.23 -8.81 -24.03
CA CYS A 25 8.06 -9.14 -25.44
C CYS A 25 8.22 -7.87 -26.29
N ARG A 26 9.46 -7.56 -26.70
CA ARG A 26 9.72 -6.58 -27.75
C ARG A 26 9.27 -7.19 -29.07
N LYS A 27 8.14 -6.74 -29.59
CA LYS A 27 7.90 -6.70 -31.06
C LYS A 27 7.00 -5.51 -31.40
N ALA A 28 7.48 -4.74 -32.34
CA ALA A 28 6.96 -3.49 -32.85
C ALA A 28 5.50 -3.56 -33.30
N VAL A 29 4.73 -2.58 -32.89
CA VAL A 29 3.48 -2.19 -33.52
C VAL A 29 3.76 -0.86 -34.22
N PRO A 30 3.42 -0.70 -35.52
CA PRO A 30 3.68 0.55 -36.22
C PRO A 30 2.79 1.67 -35.71
N ALA A 31 3.40 2.78 -35.44
CA ALA A 31 2.74 4.03 -35.07
C ALA A 31 1.83 4.51 -36.23
N LEU A 32 0.54 4.61 -35.97
CA LEU A 32 -0.36 5.41 -36.77
C LEU A 32 -0.41 6.81 -36.16
N MET A 33 0.26 7.75 -36.84
CA MET A 33 0.10 9.19 -36.54
C MET A 33 -1.33 9.60 -36.87
N VAL A 34 -2.05 10.11 -35.89
CA VAL A 34 -3.23 10.95 -36.11
C VAL A 34 -2.79 12.40 -35.86
N ALA A 35 -2.57 13.13 -36.91
CA ALA A 35 -2.32 14.57 -36.87
C ALA A 35 -3.65 15.29 -36.63
N ALA A 36 -3.81 15.91 -35.46
CA ALA A 36 -4.88 16.88 -35.23
C ALA A 36 -4.43 18.24 -35.79
N LEU A 37 -5.04 18.66 -36.89
CA LEU A 37 -4.90 20.00 -37.46
C LEU A 37 -5.90 20.95 -36.76
N LEU A 38 -5.38 21.83 -35.92
CA LEU A 38 -6.07 23.06 -35.53
C LEU A 38 -5.83 24.11 -36.62
N LEU A 39 -6.87 24.52 -37.32
CA LEU A 39 -6.88 25.71 -38.16
C LEU A 39 -7.91 26.69 -37.59
N ALA A 40 -7.42 27.73 -36.95
CA ALA A 40 -8.13 28.98 -36.80
C ALA A 40 -7.61 29.94 -37.89
N SER A 41 -8.48 30.41 -38.77
CA SER A 41 -8.19 31.59 -39.57
C SER A 41 -9.50 32.33 -39.90
N CYS A 42 -9.56 33.57 -39.45
CA CYS A 42 -10.48 34.61 -39.96
C CYS A 42 -9.93 35.19 -41.26
N GLY A 43 -10.80 35.37 -42.26
CA GLY A 43 -10.49 36.19 -43.43
C GLY A 43 -11.69 36.23 -44.37
N LYS A 44 -12.34 37.40 -44.48
CA LYS A 44 -13.34 37.75 -45.49
C LYS A 44 -12.70 37.83 -46.87
N ASP A 45 -13.35 37.37 -47.96
CA ASP A 45 -13.89 38.23 -49.00
C ASP A 45 -14.60 37.41 -50.12
N ASN A 46 -15.53 38.10 -50.71
CA ASN A 46 -16.50 37.90 -51.74
C ASN A 46 -16.10 37.09 -53.01
N GLY A 47 -17.05 36.32 -53.54
CA GLY A 47 -17.12 36.08 -54.95
C GLY A 47 -17.71 34.71 -55.35
N ASP A 48 -18.94 34.76 -55.85
CA ASP A 48 -19.60 33.85 -56.82
C ASP A 48 -19.67 32.32 -56.52
N ASP A 49 -20.86 31.92 -56.15
CA ASP A 49 -21.42 30.56 -56.00
C ASP A 49 -21.70 29.90 -57.37
N PRO A 50 -21.25 28.67 -57.60
CA PRO A 50 -21.96 27.68 -58.37
C PRO A 50 -22.47 26.56 -57.46
N GLY A 51 -23.76 26.41 -57.41
CA GLY A 51 -24.60 25.54 -56.61
C GLY A 51 -24.10 24.14 -56.31
N PRO A 52 -24.61 23.54 -55.22
CA PRO A 52 -24.12 22.25 -54.70
C PRO A 52 -24.47 21.09 -55.66
N GLY A 53 -23.43 20.40 -56.10
CA GLY A 53 -23.58 19.07 -56.71
C GLY A 53 -24.15 18.07 -55.68
N PRO A 54 -24.81 16.99 -56.16
CA PRO A 54 -25.40 16.02 -55.25
C PRO A 54 -24.36 15.39 -54.32
N ASN A 55 -24.63 15.41 -53.02
CA ASN A 55 -23.83 14.71 -52.02
C ASN A 55 -23.64 13.24 -52.42
N PRO A 56 -22.44 12.69 -52.27
CA PRO A 56 -22.27 11.24 -52.37
C PRO A 56 -23.13 10.58 -51.28
N PRO A 57 -23.72 9.41 -51.58
CA PRO A 57 -24.52 8.69 -50.60
C PRO A 57 -23.67 8.44 -49.33
N ASP A 58 -24.28 8.68 -48.16
CA ASP A 58 -23.67 8.32 -46.88
C ASP A 58 -23.19 6.86 -46.96
N PRO A 59 -21.96 6.58 -46.48
CA PRO A 59 -21.51 5.20 -46.41
C PRO A 59 -22.49 4.43 -45.53
N ASP A 60 -22.99 3.32 -46.03
CA ASP A 60 -23.85 2.40 -45.28
C ASP A 60 -23.26 2.18 -43.89
N PRO A 61 -24.04 2.32 -42.78
CA PRO A 61 -23.52 2.13 -41.46
C PRO A 61 -22.92 0.73 -41.35
N THR A 62 -21.64 0.64 -41.12
CA THR A 62 -20.93 -0.62 -40.86
C THR A 62 -21.75 -1.41 -39.82
N PRO A 63 -22.21 -2.63 -40.11
CA PRO A 63 -23.06 -3.36 -39.17
C PRO A 63 -22.31 -3.54 -37.88
N THR A 64 -22.86 -3.00 -36.76
CA THR A 64 -22.34 -3.19 -35.41
C THR A 64 -22.19 -4.69 -35.17
N PRO A 65 -21.01 -5.19 -34.77
CA PRO A 65 -20.82 -6.62 -34.52
C PRO A 65 -21.85 -7.11 -33.51
N LYS A 66 -22.66 -8.05 -33.88
CA LYS A 66 -23.70 -8.61 -32.99
C LYS A 66 -23.00 -9.34 -31.87
N THR A 67 -23.17 -8.86 -30.62
CA THR A 67 -22.60 -9.47 -29.41
C THR A 67 -22.98 -10.96 -29.34
N GLU A 68 -21.99 -11.84 -29.21
CA GLU A 68 -22.20 -13.25 -28.93
C GLU A 68 -22.30 -13.46 -27.42
N TYR A 69 -23.48 -13.92 -26.98
CA TYR A 69 -23.68 -14.30 -25.57
C TYR A 69 -23.26 -15.76 -25.38
N LEU A 70 -22.41 -15.99 -24.39
CA LEU A 70 -22.01 -17.32 -23.98
C LEU A 70 -23.18 -17.99 -23.24
N THR A 71 -23.33 -19.28 -23.46
CA THR A 71 -24.28 -20.13 -22.74
C THR A 71 -23.54 -21.26 -22.03
N PHE A 72 -24.12 -21.82 -20.97
CA PHE A 72 -23.49 -22.90 -20.23
C PHE A 72 -23.89 -24.28 -20.75
N ALA A 73 -22.92 -25.16 -20.87
CA ALA A 73 -23.11 -26.58 -21.19
C ALA A 73 -23.53 -27.34 -19.91
N THR A 74 -24.80 -27.29 -19.55
CA THR A 74 -25.32 -27.76 -18.25
C THR A 74 -24.96 -29.21 -17.88
N LYS A 75 -24.71 -30.06 -18.88
CA LYS A 75 -24.26 -31.45 -18.67
C LYS A 75 -22.81 -31.57 -18.17
N THR A 76 -22.04 -30.48 -18.20
CA THR A 76 -20.65 -30.44 -17.73
C THR A 76 -20.51 -29.96 -16.28
N ALA A 77 -21.61 -29.65 -15.63
CA ALA A 77 -21.63 -29.14 -14.27
C ALA A 77 -21.05 -30.15 -13.26
N ASN A 78 -20.10 -29.70 -12.44
CA ASN A 78 -19.52 -30.48 -11.35
C ASN A 78 -19.76 -29.74 -10.04
N GLN A 79 -20.30 -30.41 -9.04
CA GLN A 79 -20.59 -29.84 -7.72
C GLN A 79 -21.34 -28.48 -7.76
N ILE A 80 -22.09 -28.26 -8.80
CA ILE A 80 -22.97 -27.12 -9.02
C ILE A 80 -24.23 -27.57 -9.73
N SER A 81 -25.40 -27.22 -9.18
CA SER A 81 -26.67 -27.41 -9.86
C SER A 81 -26.98 -26.18 -10.70
N VAL A 82 -27.28 -26.36 -11.98
CA VAL A 82 -27.53 -25.29 -12.93
C VAL A 82 -28.87 -25.46 -13.59
N LYS A 83 -29.72 -24.45 -13.50
CA LYS A 83 -31.03 -24.38 -14.15
C LYS A 83 -31.11 -23.13 -15.01
N GLU A 84 -31.35 -23.26 -16.28
CA GLU A 84 -31.69 -22.15 -17.15
C GLU A 84 -33.15 -21.74 -16.89
N VAL A 85 -33.33 -20.49 -16.43
CA VAL A 85 -34.66 -19.94 -16.07
C VAL A 85 -35.29 -19.16 -17.22
N SER A 86 -34.45 -18.58 -18.07
CA SER A 86 -34.79 -18.02 -19.37
C SER A 86 -33.56 -18.05 -20.27
N THR A 87 -33.71 -17.79 -21.55
CA THR A 87 -32.58 -17.84 -22.49
C THR A 87 -31.39 -16.99 -22.01
N GLY A 88 -30.28 -17.65 -21.69
CA GLY A 88 -29.06 -17.00 -21.19
C GLY A 88 -29.13 -16.47 -19.77
N GLU A 89 -30.17 -16.85 -18.98
CA GLU A 89 -30.26 -16.59 -17.55
C GLU A 89 -30.27 -17.90 -16.78
N TYR A 90 -29.38 -18.01 -15.78
CA TYR A 90 -29.14 -19.24 -15.04
C TYR A 90 -29.28 -19.02 -13.54
N GLU A 91 -29.97 -19.94 -12.88
CA GLU A 91 -29.93 -20.14 -11.43
C GLU A 91 -28.94 -21.27 -11.12
N MET A 92 -27.96 -20.99 -10.27
CA MET A 92 -26.88 -21.89 -9.91
C MET A 92 -26.84 -22.07 -8.40
N SER A 93 -26.61 -23.32 -7.94
CA SER A 93 -26.42 -23.65 -6.52
C SER A 93 -25.16 -24.49 -6.36
N MET A 94 -24.17 -23.98 -5.63
CA MET A 94 -22.92 -24.69 -5.34
C MET A 94 -23.21 -25.79 -4.32
N THR A 95 -22.99 -27.06 -4.71
CA THR A 95 -23.30 -28.25 -3.91
C THR A 95 -22.05 -28.89 -3.28
N GLY A 96 -20.85 -28.44 -3.64
CA GLY A 96 -19.58 -28.93 -3.12
C GLY A 96 -18.52 -27.84 -3.11
N THR A 97 -17.27 -28.25 -2.91
CA THR A 97 -16.10 -27.36 -2.77
C THR A 97 -15.28 -27.21 -4.06
N ASP A 98 -15.71 -27.84 -5.15
CA ASP A 98 -15.10 -27.71 -6.50
C ASP A 98 -16.21 -27.45 -7.54
N PRO A 99 -16.97 -26.34 -7.41
CA PRO A 99 -18.09 -26.03 -8.31
C PRO A 99 -17.60 -25.43 -9.61
N TYR A 100 -17.78 -26.15 -10.73
CA TYR A 100 -17.45 -25.62 -12.04
C TYR A 100 -18.46 -26.03 -13.12
N ILE A 101 -18.41 -25.30 -14.24
CA ILE A 101 -19.16 -25.60 -15.45
C ILE A 101 -18.45 -25.06 -16.69
N PHE A 102 -18.61 -25.74 -17.84
CA PHE A 102 -18.13 -25.22 -19.12
C PHE A 102 -19.20 -24.35 -19.81
N THR A 103 -18.75 -23.36 -20.55
CA THR A 103 -19.59 -22.71 -21.56
C THR A 103 -19.75 -23.65 -22.77
N ASN A 104 -20.81 -23.45 -23.54
CA ASN A 104 -20.84 -23.98 -24.90
C ASN A 104 -19.71 -23.35 -25.72
N SER A 105 -19.35 -24.01 -26.83
CA SER A 105 -18.33 -23.49 -27.74
C SER A 105 -18.76 -22.17 -28.36
N LEU A 106 -17.79 -21.27 -28.58
CA LEU A 106 -17.99 -20.08 -29.39
C LEU A 106 -18.47 -20.48 -30.80
N GLU A 107 -19.52 -19.85 -31.28
CA GLU A 107 -20.01 -20.05 -32.66
C GLU A 107 -19.12 -19.30 -33.65
N ARG A 108 -18.55 -18.18 -33.23
CA ARG A 108 -17.69 -17.29 -34.00
C ARG A 108 -16.37 -17.01 -33.29
N THR A 109 -15.41 -16.55 -34.08
CA THR A 109 -14.17 -16.02 -33.50
C THR A 109 -14.48 -14.74 -32.70
N ASN A 110 -14.03 -14.69 -31.45
CA ASN A 110 -14.11 -13.50 -30.62
C ASN A 110 -13.23 -12.40 -31.26
N PRO A 111 -13.73 -11.16 -31.42
CA PRO A 111 -12.91 -10.06 -31.91
C PRO A 111 -11.67 -9.85 -31.04
N ALA A 112 -10.55 -9.49 -31.65
CA ALA A 112 -9.26 -9.37 -30.93
C ALA A 112 -9.26 -8.30 -29.81
N ASP A 113 -10.10 -7.29 -29.94
CA ASP A 113 -10.29 -6.21 -28.95
C ASP A 113 -11.33 -6.56 -27.87
N SER A 114 -12.08 -7.65 -28.03
CA SER A 114 -13.09 -8.10 -27.05
C SER A 114 -12.44 -8.91 -25.93
N CYS A 115 -11.84 -8.21 -24.98
CA CYS A 115 -11.02 -8.78 -23.91
C CYS A 115 -11.64 -8.67 -22.51
N ILE A 116 -12.78 -8.01 -22.37
CA ILE A 116 -13.49 -7.91 -21.08
C ILE A 116 -14.59 -8.97 -21.03
N LEU A 117 -14.40 -9.99 -20.22
CA LEU A 117 -15.48 -10.93 -19.88
C LEU A 117 -16.40 -10.26 -18.86
N THR A 118 -17.70 -10.24 -19.12
CA THR A 118 -18.69 -9.59 -18.26
C THR A 118 -20.02 -10.34 -18.23
N PHE A 119 -20.73 -10.19 -17.10
CA PHE A 119 -22.11 -10.67 -16.92
C PHE A 119 -22.81 -9.92 -15.81
N GLN A 120 -24.13 -9.99 -15.77
CA GLN A 120 -24.92 -9.54 -14.62
C GLN A 120 -25.13 -10.69 -13.64
N TYR A 121 -25.13 -10.39 -12.33
CA TYR A 121 -25.30 -11.39 -11.29
C TYR A 121 -26.13 -10.89 -10.09
N ARG A 122 -26.70 -11.85 -9.35
CA ARG A 122 -27.16 -11.73 -7.96
C ARG A 122 -26.60 -12.92 -7.21
N CYS A 123 -26.11 -12.73 -5.99
CA CYS A 123 -25.49 -13.80 -5.21
C CYS A 123 -25.85 -13.64 -3.73
N ASP A 124 -26.29 -14.71 -3.07
CA ASP A 124 -26.68 -14.67 -1.65
C ASP A 124 -25.50 -14.57 -0.70
N LYS A 125 -24.33 -15.09 -1.10
CA LYS A 125 -23.07 -15.06 -0.36
C LYS A 125 -21.91 -14.75 -1.31
N GLU A 126 -20.83 -14.25 -0.77
CA GLU A 126 -19.60 -13.99 -1.53
C GLU A 126 -18.98 -15.28 -2.07
N ILE A 127 -18.52 -15.20 -3.33
CA ILE A 127 -17.63 -16.17 -3.96
C ILE A 127 -16.25 -15.51 -4.00
N SER A 128 -15.25 -16.11 -3.34
CA SER A 128 -13.96 -15.50 -3.07
C SER A 128 -13.11 -15.24 -4.33
N PHE A 129 -13.23 -16.09 -5.34
CA PHE A 129 -12.55 -15.95 -6.63
C PHE A 129 -13.32 -16.68 -7.72
N LEU A 130 -13.09 -16.31 -8.98
CA LEU A 130 -13.38 -17.16 -10.13
C LEU A 130 -12.07 -17.66 -10.74
N GLN A 131 -12.06 -18.90 -11.22
CA GLN A 131 -10.95 -19.40 -12.04
C GLN A 131 -11.45 -19.74 -13.43
N LEU A 132 -10.83 -19.15 -14.43
CA LEU A 132 -11.19 -19.29 -15.84
C LEU A 132 -10.17 -20.17 -16.53
N PHE A 133 -10.59 -21.34 -17.04
CA PHE A 133 -9.76 -22.21 -17.83
C PHE A 133 -10.09 -22.04 -19.32
N PHE A 134 -9.08 -21.81 -20.13
CA PHE A 134 -9.20 -21.51 -21.54
C PHE A 134 -9.09 -22.81 -22.37
N ALA A 135 -10.22 -23.48 -22.57
CA ALA A 135 -10.30 -24.77 -23.23
C ALA A 135 -10.51 -24.64 -24.75
N SER A 136 -10.03 -25.65 -25.50
CA SER A 136 -10.24 -25.71 -26.96
C SER A 136 -11.65 -26.19 -27.31
N THR A 137 -12.20 -27.13 -26.52
CA THR A 137 -13.58 -27.65 -26.65
C THR A 137 -14.09 -28.04 -25.26
N PRO A 138 -15.42 -28.18 -25.05
CA PRO A 138 -15.97 -28.64 -23.78
C PRO A 138 -15.53 -30.05 -23.33
N SER A 139 -15.04 -30.85 -24.26
CA SER A 139 -14.51 -32.19 -23.99
C SER A 139 -12.99 -32.24 -23.88
N SER A 140 -12.29 -31.13 -24.15
CA SER A 140 -10.83 -31.06 -23.97
C SER A 140 -10.47 -31.02 -22.49
N GLY A 141 -9.37 -31.69 -22.12
CA GLY A 141 -8.79 -31.55 -20.78
C GLY A 141 -8.40 -30.09 -20.52
N VAL A 142 -8.54 -29.67 -19.29
CA VAL A 142 -8.06 -28.37 -18.80
C VAL A 142 -6.86 -28.58 -17.88
N SER A 143 -5.96 -27.60 -17.81
CA SER A 143 -4.76 -27.63 -16.99
C SER A 143 -4.54 -26.26 -16.32
N GLU A 144 -3.94 -26.26 -15.14
CA GLU A 144 -3.68 -25.04 -14.35
C GLU A 144 -2.86 -24.00 -15.12
N ASP A 145 -1.92 -24.43 -15.95
CA ASP A 145 -1.08 -23.56 -16.77
C ASP A 145 -1.85 -22.83 -17.90
N ARG A 146 -3.10 -23.22 -18.16
CA ARG A 146 -4.03 -22.56 -19.09
C ARG A 146 -5.22 -21.94 -18.36
N SER A 147 -5.02 -21.46 -17.15
CA SER A 147 -6.05 -20.81 -16.37
C SER A 147 -5.59 -19.46 -15.83
N VAL A 148 -6.55 -18.66 -15.38
CA VAL A 148 -6.33 -17.44 -14.61
C VAL A 148 -7.35 -17.35 -13.49
N LYS A 149 -6.90 -16.99 -12.29
CA LYS A 149 -7.79 -16.59 -11.21
C LYS A 149 -8.06 -15.09 -11.32
N VAL A 150 -9.31 -14.74 -11.19
CA VAL A 150 -9.82 -13.37 -11.26
C VAL A 150 -10.67 -13.08 -10.03
N ASP A 151 -11.03 -11.81 -9.86
CA ASP A 151 -11.83 -11.38 -8.71
C ASP A 151 -13.12 -12.18 -8.58
N GLY A 152 -13.50 -12.44 -7.35
CA GLY A 152 -14.70 -13.17 -7.01
C GLY A 152 -15.98 -12.35 -7.23
N ILE A 153 -17.08 -12.87 -6.74
CA ILE A 153 -18.40 -12.26 -6.86
C ILE A 153 -18.86 -11.84 -5.47
N PRO A 154 -18.95 -10.53 -5.16
CA PRO A 154 -19.50 -10.05 -3.90
C PRO A 154 -20.96 -10.45 -3.72
N ALA A 155 -21.39 -10.64 -2.47
CA ALA A 155 -22.82 -10.87 -2.18
C ALA A 155 -23.67 -9.66 -2.62
N SER A 156 -24.79 -9.93 -3.31
CA SER A 156 -25.74 -8.89 -3.73
C SER A 156 -27.12 -9.48 -3.98
N GLN A 157 -28.15 -8.90 -3.35
CA GLN A 157 -29.55 -9.25 -3.59
C GLN A 157 -30.13 -8.56 -4.84
N THR A 158 -29.43 -7.54 -5.36
CA THR A 158 -29.82 -6.84 -6.60
C THR A 158 -28.86 -7.19 -7.73
N TRP A 159 -29.33 -7.06 -8.97
CA TRP A 159 -28.48 -7.26 -10.14
C TRP A 159 -27.31 -6.29 -10.13
N LYS A 160 -26.08 -6.84 -10.20
CA LYS A 160 -24.81 -6.13 -10.35
C LYS A 160 -24.11 -6.64 -11.59
N THR A 161 -23.18 -5.86 -12.10
CA THR A 161 -22.31 -6.27 -13.20
C THR A 161 -20.97 -6.73 -12.62
N TRP A 162 -20.53 -7.92 -13.01
CA TRP A 162 -19.19 -8.41 -12.80
C TRP A 162 -18.41 -8.29 -14.11
N LYS A 163 -17.11 -8.00 -14.02
CA LYS A 163 -16.22 -7.91 -15.19
C LYS A 163 -14.80 -8.34 -14.82
N ALA A 164 -14.07 -8.89 -15.81
CA ALA A 164 -12.65 -9.16 -15.69
C ALA A 164 -11.96 -8.89 -17.03
N ASN A 165 -10.80 -8.24 -16.99
CA ASN A 165 -9.91 -8.10 -18.13
C ASN A 165 -9.08 -9.39 -18.28
N VAL A 166 -9.23 -10.08 -19.39
CA VAL A 166 -8.52 -11.34 -19.68
C VAL A 166 -7.65 -11.23 -20.95
N SER A 167 -7.31 -10.01 -21.35
CA SER A 167 -6.52 -9.73 -22.57
C SER A 167 -5.23 -10.55 -22.64
N GLU A 168 -4.45 -10.58 -21.56
CA GLU A 168 -3.20 -11.35 -21.49
C GLU A 168 -3.45 -12.86 -21.68
N SER A 169 -4.51 -13.38 -21.06
CA SER A 169 -4.88 -14.80 -21.15
C SER A 169 -5.33 -15.18 -22.56
N LEU A 170 -6.09 -14.31 -23.23
CA LEU A 170 -6.52 -14.55 -24.62
C LEU A 170 -5.31 -14.67 -25.55
N VAL A 171 -4.34 -13.78 -25.41
CA VAL A 171 -3.09 -13.80 -26.19
C VAL A 171 -2.22 -15.00 -25.82
N LYS A 172 -1.94 -15.18 -24.52
CA LYS A 172 -1.07 -16.24 -23.98
C LYS A 172 -1.54 -17.63 -24.40
N PHE A 173 -2.85 -17.87 -24.39
CA PHE A 173 -3.44 -19.17 -24.68
C PHE A 173 -3.91 -19.32 -26.13
N ALA A 174 -3.76 -18.28 -26.96
CA ALA A 174 -4.29 -18.20 -28.34
C ALA A 174 -5.77 -18.60 -28.40
N TRP A 175 -6.55 -18.13 -27.41
CA TRP A 175 -7.96 -18.45 -27.24
C TRP A 175 -8.84 -17.38 -27.92
N GLY A 176 -10.10 -17.76 -28.26
CA GLY A 176 -11.08 -16.89 -28.85
C GLY A 176 -11.48 -17.32 -30.27
N LYS A 177 -11.03 -18.48 -30.77
CA LYS A 177 -11.45 -19.06 -32.06
C LYS A 177 -12.82 -19.74 -31.92
N ALA A 178 -13.58 -19.78 -33.01
CA ALA A 178 -14.78 -20.61 -33.08
C ALA A 178 -14.48 -22.06 -32.62
N GLY A 179 -15.34 -22.62 -31.81
CA GLY A 179 -15.13 -23.92 -31.16
C GLY A 179 -14.48 -23.88 -29.79
N ASN A 180 -13.80 -22.77 -29.40
CA ASN A 180 -13.25 -22.61 -28.05
C ASN A 180 -14.35 -22.43 -27.01
N CYS A 181 -14.08 -22.82 -25.75
CA CYS A 181 -14.98 -22.61 -24.62
C CYS A 181 -14.21 -22.27 -23.33
N LEU A 182 -14.89 -21.79 -22.32
CA LEU A 182 -14.36 -21.57 -20.99
C LEU A 182 -14.89 -22.64 -20.03
N ARG A 183 -14.04 -23.12 -19.11
CA ARG A 183 -14.51 -23.69 -17.86
C ARG A 183 -14.43 -22.57 -16.81
N VAL A 184 -15.52 -22.39 -16.08
CA VAL A 184 -15.62 -21.39 -15.02
C VAL A 184 -15.79 -22.10 -13.69
N ASP A 185 -14.82 -21.92 -12.79
CA ASP A 185 -14.85 -22.44 -11.43
C ASP A 185 -15.26 -21.30 -10.49
N PHE A 186 -16.21 -21.60 -9.58
CA PHE A 186 -16.84 -20.60 -8.71
C PHE A 186 -16.39 -20.75 -7.26
N GLY A 187 -15.10 -20.47 -7.01
CA GLY A 187 -14.53 -20.55 -5.67
C GLY A 187 -14.46 -21.99 -5.12
N ASP A 188 -14.43 -22.11 -3.80
CA ASP A 188 -14.19 -23.35 -3.07
C ASP A 188 -15.22 -23.63 -1.96
N LYS A 189 -16.38 -22.94 -2.00
CA LYS A 189 -17.41 -23.05 -0.95
C LYS A 189 -18.73 -23.56 -1.51
N SER A 190 -19.39 -24.43 -0.73
CA SER A 190 -20.74 -24.92 -1.01
C SER A 190 -21.83 -24.03 -0.37
N GLY A 191 -23.08 -24.28 -0.75
CA GLY A 191 -24.25 -23.63 -0.15
C GLY A 191 -24.42 -22.17 -0.55
N ILE A 192 -23.93 -21.79 -1.74
CA ILE A 192 -24.08 -20.45 -2.35
C ILE A 192 -25.09 -20.53 -3.47
N LYS A 193 -25.99 -19.56 -3.56
CA LYS A 193 -26.93 -19.38 -4.67
C LYS A 193 -26.51 -18.19 -5.51
N LEU A 194 -26.30 -18.42 -6.80
CA LEU A 194 -25.85 -17.44 -7.78
C LEU A 194 -26.83 -17.40 -8.97
N TYR A 195 -27.22 -16.21 -9.36
CA TYR A 195 -27.96 -15.97 -10.62
C TYR A 195 -27.04 -15.21 -11.58
N ILE A 196 -26.92 -15.70 -12.80
CA ILE A 196 -26.10 -15.07 -13.85
C ILE A 196 -26.97 -14.87 -15.09
N LYS A 197 -26.78 -13.74 -15.77
CA LYS A 197 -27.32 -13.51 -17.12
C LYS A 197 -26.40 -12.68 -17.99
N GLY A 198 -26.52 -12.92 -19.29
CA GLY A 198 -25.87 -12.09 -20.30
C GLY A 198 -24.33 -12.19 -20.27
N ILE A 199 -23.78 -13.37 -20.08
CA ILE A 199 -22.33 -13.57 -20.12
C ILE A 199 -21.81 -13.39 -21.56
N HIS A 200 -20.85 -12.48 -21.75
CA HIS A 200 -20.26 -12.19 -23.06
C HIS A 200 -18.90 -11.52 -22.94
N PHE A 201 -18.17 -11.48 -24.03
CA PHE A 201 -16.98 -10.66 -24.19
C PHE A 201 -17.33 -9.32 -24.86
N ARG A 202 -16.66 -8.26 -24.44
CA ARG A 202 -16.69 -6.93 -25.06
C ARG A 202 -15.32 -6.28 -25.08
N GLY A 203 -15.16 -5.24 -25.87
CA GLY A 203 -14.00 -4.35 -25.81
C GLY A 203 -13.95 -3.54 -24.53
N MET A 204 -12.78 -2.98 -24.24
CA MET A 204 -12.60 -1.97 -23.18
C MET A 204 -13.37 -0.70 -23.54
N THR A 205 -13.98 -0.06 -22.56
CA THR A 205 -14.45 1.32 -22.68
C THR A 205 -13.24 2.27 -22.74
N GLU A 206 -13.44 3.51 -23.17
CA GLU A 206 -12.37 4.51 -23.19
C GLU A 206 -11.82 4.77 -21.77
N GLN A 207 -12.68 4.75 -20.76
CA GLN A 207 -12.24 4.86 -19.36
C GLN A 207 -11.38 3.67 -18.94
N GLU A 208 -11.77 2.43 -19.27
CA GLU A 208 -10.99 1.23 -18.94
C GLU A 208 -9.63 1.19 -19.67
N LYS A 209 -9.55 1.76 -20.88
CA LYS A 209 -8.29 1.93 -21.60
C LYS A 209 -7.37 2.93 -20.89
N GLN A 210 -7.92 4.09 -20.49
CA GLN A 210 -7.17 5.09 -19.74
C GLN A 210 -6.66 4.55 -18.39
N GLU A 211 -7.52 3.86 -17.64
CA GLU A 211 -7.14 3.21 -16.39
C GLU A 211 -6.00 2.19 -16.60
N ALA A 212 -6.05 1.39 -17.66
CA ALA A 212 -5.01 0.41 -17.99
C ALA A 212 -3.70 1.06 -18.45
N GLU A 213 -3.77 2.15 -19.22
CA GLU A 213 -2.60 2.93 -19.64
C GLU A 213 -1.93 3.61 -18.43
N GLU A 214 -2.72 4.20 -17.54
CA GLU A 214 -2.22 4.81 -16.29
C GLU A 214 -1.56 3.76 -15.38
N GLU A 215 -2.15 2.56 -15.25
CA GLU A 215 -1.58 1.46 -14.46
C GLU A 215 -0.25 0.98 -15.06
N GLU A 216 -0.15 0.86 -16.39
CA GLU A 216 1.09 0.47 -17.08
C GLU A 216 2.18 1.55 -16.91
N GLU A 217 1.83 2.83 -17.03
CA GLU A 217 2.77 3.94 -16.82
C GLU A 217 3.24 4.01 -15.37
N ASN A 218 2.33 3.86 -14.41
CA ASN A 218 2.65 3.81 -12.99
C ASN A 218 3.58 2.63 -12.67
N SER A 219 3.31 1.45 -13.21
CA SER A 219 4.16 0.27 -13.03
C SER A 219 5.58 0.47 -13.60
N LYS A 220 5.69 1.09 -14.79
CA LYS A 220 6.99 1.44 -15.37
C LYS A 220 7.73 2.46 -14.52
N SER A 221 7.03 3.48 -14.03
CA SER A 221 7.58 4.51 -13.14
C SER A 221 8.05 3.93 -11.82
N GLU A 222 7.28 3.01 -11.23
CA GLU A 222 7.62 2.32 -9.99
C GLU A 222 8.85 1.41 -10.15
N ALA A 223 8.93 0.65 -11.24
CA ALA A 223 10.10 -0.19 -11.55
C ALA A 223 11.37 0.66 -11.76
N ALA A 224 11.25 1.81 -12.42
CA ALA A 224 12.35 2.74 -12.58
C ALA A 224 12.80 3.33 -11.23
N PHE A 225 11.85 3.67 -10.38
CA PHE A 225 12.14 4.15 -9.03
C PHE A 225 12.82 3.09 -8.17
N GLU A 226 12.35 1.84 -8.20
CA GLU A 226 12.98 0.71 -7.50
C GLU A 226 14.44 0.52 -7.93
N ASN A 227 14.70 0.55 -9.23
CA ASN A 227 16.06 0.42 -9.76
C ASN A 227 16.97 1.57 -9.31
N ASN A 228 16.46 2.81 -9.29
CA ASN A 228 17.18 3.97 -8.78
C ASN A 228 17.49 3.82 -7.28
N LEU A 229 16.54 3.32 -6.50
CA LEU A 229 16.70 3.09 -5.07
C LEU A 229 17.74 1.99 -4.80
N LYS A 230 17.69 0.85 -5.51
CA LYS A 230 18.69 -0.22 -5.42
C LYS A 230 20.09 0.30 -5.78
N THR A 231 20.19 1.11 -6.84
CA THR A 231 21.43 1.73 -7.25
C THR A 231 21.98 2.66 -6.17
N TYR A 232 21.14 3.54 -5.62
CA TYR A 232 21.54 4.45 -4.54
C TYR A 232 22.02 3.68 -3.30
N LEU A 233 21.30 2.65 -2.87
CA LEU A 233 21.64 1.86 -1.69
C LEU A 233 22.96 1.07 -1.87
N SER A 234 23.26 0.62 -3.08
CA SER A 234 24.49 -0.13 -3.40
C SER A 234 25.67 0.76 -3.77
N THR A 235 25.46 2.07 -4.00
CA THR A 235 26.53 3.00 -4.37
C THR A 235 27.51 3.19 -3.20
N LEU A 236 28.79 3.00 -3.46
CA LEU A 236 29.85 3.30 -2.50
C LEU A 236 30.32 4.73 -2.70
N TYR A 237 29.79 5.64 -1.90
CA TYR A 237 30.23 7.04 -1.91
C TYR A 237 31.58 7.19 -1.18
N PRO A 238 32.49 8.09 -1.65
CA PRO A 238 33.78 8.30 -1.02
C PRO A 238 33.64 8.94 0.37
N SER A 239 34.41 8.49 1.33
CA SER A 239 34.42 9.04 2.70
C SER A 239 34.86 10.51 2.76
N SER A 240 35.61 10.98 1.74
CA SER A 240 36.01 12.37 1.57
C SER A 240 34.82 13.31 1.28
N THR A 241 33.65 12.77 0.90
CA THR A 241 32.40 13.53 0.69
C THR A 241 31.26 12.78 1.36
N SER A 242 31.07 13.04 2.65
CA SER A 242 30.11 12.28 3.46
C SER A 242 29.59 13.08 4.65
N VAL A 243 28.32 12.84 5.03
CA VAL A 243 27.78 13.25 6.33
C VAL A 243 28.21 12.21 7.37
N THR A 244 29.00 12.62 8.36
CA THR A 244 29.57 11.72 9.37
C THR A 244 28.71 11.63 10.63
N SER A 245 28.10 12.75 11.09
CA SER A 245 27.14 12.76 12.20
C SER A 245 26.04 13.79 11.99
N VAL A 246 24.90 13.50 12.62
CA VAL A 246 23.77 14.43 12.78
C VAL A 246 23.34 14.38 14.23
N GLU A 247 23.52 15.49 14.94
CA GLU A 247 23.25 15.64 16.36
C GLU A 247 22.04 16.60 16.54
N ALA A 248 20.95 16.10 17.12
CA ALA A 248 19.78 16.91 17.42
C ALA A 248 19.83 17.33 18.90
N GLY A 249 20.20 18.58 19.13
CA GLY A 249 20.07 19.24 20.43
C GLY A 249 18.63 19.62 20.75
N LEU A 250 18.40 20.27 21.90
CA LEU A 250 17.06 20.74 22.27
C LEU A 250 16.58 21.88 21.37
N THR A 251 17.52 22.73 20.91
CA THR A 251 17.21 23.94 20.12
C THR A 251 17.98 24.03 18.78
N LYS A 252 19.01 23.21 18.61
CA LYS A 252 19.88 23.21 17.42
C LYS A 252 20.04 21.82 16.82
N ILE A 253 20.28 21.78 15.51
CA ILE A 253 20.77 20.61 14.77
C ILE A 253 22.21 20.91 14.36
N THR A 254 23.12 19.99 14.62
CA THR A 254 24.51 20.05 14.18
C THR A 254 24.79 18.91 13.21
N VAL A 255 25.15 19.25 11.98
CA VAL A 255 25.53 18.27 10.94
C VAL A 255 27.01 18.41 10.66
N LYS A 256 27.76 17.30 10.83
CA LYS A 256 29.21 17.23 10.58
C LYS A 256 29.50 16.31 9.42
N GLY A 257 30.58 16.58 8.72
CA GLY A 257 31.01 15.75 7.60
C GLY A 257 32.26 16.26 6.92
N ASN A 258 32.55 15.63 5.79
CA ASN A 258 33.65 15.97 4.90
C ASN A 258 33.11 16.38 3.54
N CYS A 259 33.74 17.32 2.87
CA CYS A 259 33.43 17.77 1.53
C CYS A 259 34.72 17.91 0.71
N SER A 260 34.80 17.27 -0.45
CA SER A 260 35.92 17.35 -1.35
C SER A 260 35.88 18.60 -2.24
N ALA A 261 37.02 19.24 -2.48
CA ALA A 261 37.17 20.56 -3.12
C ALA A 261 36.76 20.69 -4.58
N SER A 262 36.41 19.63 -5.26
CA SER A 262 36.41 19.64 -6.73
C SER A 262 35.10 20.12 -7.38
N GLY A 263 34.12 20.56 -6.62
CA GLY A 263 32.79 20.94 -7.15
C GLY A 263 32.03 21.95 -6.32
N SER A 264 30.86 22.37 -6.82
CA SER A 264 29.90 23.19 -6.08
C SER A 264 28.99 22.28 -5.27
N TYR A 265 29.26 22.14 -3.98
CA TYR A 265 28.53 21.23 -3.11
C TYR A 265 27.65 21.97 -2.10
N SER A 266 26.55 21.34 -1.73
CA SER A 266 25.67 21.80 -0.64
C SER A 266 25.30 20.66 0.28
N LEU A 267 25.21 20.95 1.57
CA LEU A 267 24.48 20.13 2.53
C LEU A 267 22.99 20.31 2.29
N CYS A 268 22.31 19.21 2.04
CA CYS A 268 20.88 19.21 1.74
C CYS A 268 20.10 18.59 2.89
N GLU A 269 19.07 19.31 3.34
CA GLU A 269 18.06 18.80 4.27
C GLU A 269 16.92 18.16 3.51
N ILE A 270 16.51 16.97 3.91
CA ILE A 270 15.51 16.15 3.22
C ILE A 270 14.43 15.75 4.22
N PRO A 271 13.32 16.50 4.31
CA PRO A 271 12.15 16.16 5.12
C PRO A 271 11.53 14.80 4.70
N PRO A 272 10.75 14.14 5.57
CA PRO A 272 10.12 12.84 5.26
C PRO A 272 9.23 12.86 4.01
N TYR A 273 8.58 14.00 3.73
CA TYR A 273 7.71 14.18 2.56
C TYR A 273 8.46 14.50 1.26
N VAL A 274 9.77 14.69 1.32
CA VAL A 274 10.63 14.87 0.13
C VAL A 274 11.21 13.52 -0.27
N ASP A 275 10.91 13.11 -1.50
CA ASP A 275 11.51 11.89 -2.05
C ASP A 275 12.92 12.18 -2.56
N LEU A 276 13.90 11.53 -1.94
CA LEU A 276 15.32 11.71 -2.22
C LEU A 276 15.69 11.45 -3.69
N LEU A 277 15.04 10.51 -4.34
CA LEU A 277 15.42 10.03 -5.68
C LEU A 277 14.52 10.54 -6.79
N LYS A 278 13.30 11.01 -6.46
CA LYS A 278 12.40 11.66 -7.40
C LYS A 278 12.67 13.17 -7.51
N THR A 279 13.30 13.76 -6.47
CA THR A 279 13.61 15.20 -6.43
C THR A 279 14.78 15.51 -7.35
N THR A 280 14.58 16.40 -8.30
CA THR A 280 15.61 16.88 -9.22
C THR A 280 16.39 18.07 -8.67
N LYS A 281 15.73 18.97 -7.94
CA LYS A 281 16.30 20.12 -7.27
C LYS A 281 15.88 20.12 -5.82
N PHE A 282 16.87 20.16 -4.92
CA PHE A 282 16.60 20.26 -3.49
C PHE A 282 16.45 21.71 -3.08
N GLU A 283 15.41 22.00 -2.34
CA GLU A 283 15.10 23.37 -1.91
C GLU A 283 15.95 23.79 -0.71
N PHE A 284 16.09 22.91 0.28
CA PHE A 284 16.71 23.24 1.57
C PHE A 284 18.20 22.90 1.56
N LYS A 285 19.01 23.82 1.02
CA LYS A 285 20.46 23.64 0.84
C LYS A 285 21.29 24.67 1.58
N THR A 286 22.44 24.26 2.12
CA THR A 286 23.47 25.10 2.69
C THR A 286 24.78 24.85 1.98
N ALA A 287 25.38 25.87 1.38
CA ALA A 287 26.63 25.74 0.65
C ALA A 287 27.77 25.19 1.54
N LEU A 288 28.56 24.31 0.96
CA LEU A 288 29.75 23.71 1.60
C LEU A 288 31.02 24.23 0.93
N THR A 289 32.07 24.35 1.73
CA THR A 289 33.45 24.59 1.29
C THR A 289 34.27 23.31 1.46
N ASP A 290 35.44 23.27 0.81
CA ASP A 290 36.36 22.17 0.94
C ASP A 290 36.77 21.87 2.39
N GLY A 291 36.96 20.59 2.67
CA GLY A 291 37.45 20.07 3.96
C GLY A 291 36.35 19.56 4.87
N THR A 292 36.65 19.53 6.14
CA THR A 292 35.72 19.12 7.19
C THR A 292 34.72 20.26 7.47
N PHE A 293 33.46 19.93 7.61
CA PHE A 293 32.45 20.94 7.98
C PHE A 293 31.71 20.55 9.27
N SER A 294 31.24 21.56 9.99
CA SER A 294 30.28 21.47 11.06
C SER A 294 29.27 22.59 10.87
N LYS A 295 28.05 22.23 10.50
CA LYS A 295 26.96 23.21 10.29
C LYS A 295 25.96 23.10 11.42
N GLU A 296 25.81 24.20 12.16
CA GLU A 296 24.82 24.35 13.21
C GLU A 296 23.68 25.24 12.69
N MET A 297 22.45 24.84 12.97
CA MET A 297 21.25 25.56 12.57
C MET A 297 20.14 25.40 13.59
N ASP A 298 19.15 26.28 13.56
CA ASP A 298 17.99 26.16 14.44
C ASP A 298 17.25 24.84 14.17
N ARG A 299 16.86 24.14 15.22
CA ARG A 299 16.10 22.90 15.12
C ARG A 299 14.72 23.13 14.53
N TYR A 300 14.06 24.20 14.93
CA TYR A 300 12.72 24.54 14.44
C TYR A 300 12.81 25.63 13.38
N VAL A 301 12.04 25.49 12.31
CA VAL A 301 11.96 26.43 11.21
C VAL A 301 10.53 26.54 10.70
N GLU A 302 10.10 27.75 10.32
CA GLU A 302 8.83 27.92 9.61
C GLU A 302 8.98 27.37 8.20
N ARG A 303 8.16 26.38 7.86
CA ARG A 303 8.21 25.67 6.58
C ARG A 303 6.84 25.10 6.25
N ASP A 304 6.36 25.31 5.02
CA ASP A 304 5.08 24.77 4.53
C ASP A 304 3.88 25.08 5.44
N GLY A 305 3.91 26.22 6.15
CA GLY A 305 2.86 26.63 7.10
C GLY A 305 2.93 25.92 8.46
N PHE A 306 4.06 25.28 8.77
CA PHE A 306 4.31 24.60 10.04
C PHE A 306 5.60 25.08 10.70
N LYS A 307 5.65 25.03 12.03
CA LYS A 307 6.89 25.09 12.78
C LYS A 307 7.55 23.70 12.71
N TYR A 308 8.29 23.47 11.64
CA TYR A 308 8.88 22.17 11.30
C TYR A 308 10.06 21.84 12.21
N ASP A 309 10.08 20.60 12.76
CA ASP A 309 11.19 20.05 13.54
C ASP A 309 12.18 19.32 12.61
N ARG A 310 13.36 19.90 12.41
CA ARG A 310 14.43 19.36 11.58
C ARG A 310 15.01 18.03 12.08
N THR A 311 14.69 17.63 13.31
CA THR A 311 15.04 16.28 13.82
C THR A 311 14.43 15.17 12.96
N LEU A 312 13.32 15.46 12.27
CA LEU A 312 12.66 14.50 11.37
C LEU A 312 13.36 14.32 10.02
N SER A 313 14.25 15.25 9.65
CA SER A 313 14.94 15.24 8.37
C SER A 313 16.11 14.26 8.34
N LYS A 314 16.43 13.77 7.15
CA LYS A 314 17.73 13.18 6.81
C LYS A 314 18.57 14.18 6.04
N TRP A 315 19.89 14.01 6.06
CA TRP A 315 20.86 14.97 5.53
C TRP A 315 21.83 14.30 4.56
N ALA A 316 22.03 14.89 3.39
CA ALA A 316 22.97 14.40 2.38
C ALA A 316 23.78 15.54 1.77
N ILE A 317 24.87 15.20 1.09
CA ILE A 317 25.62 16.14 0.27
C ILE A 317 25.18 15.97 -1.18
N VAL A 318 24.93 17.10 -1.83
CA VAL A 318 24.61 17.17 -3.25
C VAL A 318 25.62 18.05 -3.98
N GLU A 319 25.96 17.64 -5.20
CA GLU A 319 26.63 18.48 -6.18
C GLU A 319 25.57 19.33 -6.88
N ASN A 320 25.73 20.66 -6.83
CA ASN A 320 24.77 21.59 -7.43
C ASN A 320 24.93 21.58 -8.96
N GLY A 321 23.90 21.18 -9.68
CA GLY A 321 23.85 21.27 -11.13
C GLY A 321 22.89 22.37 -11.59
N ASP A 322 22.89 22.75 -12.85
CA ASP A 322 22.00 23.80 -13.36
C ASP A 322 20.54 23.35 -13.38
N THR A 323 20.28 22.17 -13.90
CA THR A 323 18.91 21.59 -14.04
C THR A 323 18.62 20.51 -13.00
N LYS A 324 19.65 19.79 -12.53
CA LYS A 324 19.50 18.67 -11.60
C LYS A 324 20.66 18.65 -10.61
N ASP A 325 20.35 18.51 -9.34
CA ASP A 325 21.31 18.25 -8.28
C ASP A 325 21.66 16.75 -8.26
N LYS A 326 22.90 16.41 -7.96
CA LYS A 326 23.40 15.04 -7.91
C LYS A 326 23.77 14.66 -6.49
N LEU A 327 23.20 13.56 -5.97
CA LEU A 327 23.63 13.01 -4.70
C LEU A 327 25.07 12.51 -4.80
N VAL A 328 25.91 12.91 -3.84
CA VAL A 328 27.32 12.52 -3.73
C VAL A 328 27.65 11.91 -2.37
N SER A 329 26.64 11.69 -1.52
CA SER A 329 26.73 10.96 -0.27
C SER A 329 25.44 10.19 0.03
N HIS A 330 25.53 9.18 0.89
CA HIS A 330 24.32 8.66 1.53
C HIS A 330 23.69 9.70 2.46
N ALA A 331 22.36 9.69 2.53
CA ALA A 331 21.62 10.50 3.50
C ALA A 331 21.67 9.85 4.90
N ARG A 332 21.81 10.69 5.92
CA ARG A 332 21.91 10.29 7.33
C ARG A 332 20.84 10.98 8.17
N TYR A 333 20.12 10.21 8.98
CA TYR A 333 19.25 10.73 10.04
C TYR A 333 20.05 11.11 11.29
N ALA A 334 19.42 11.89 12.19
CA ALA A 334 19.94 12.11 13.52
C ALA A 334 20.08 10.77 14.27
N THR A 335 21.26 10.53 14.85
CA THR A 335 21.56 9.35 15.68
C THR A 335 21.75 9.72 17.14
N GLU A 336 22.11 10.97 17.41
CA GLU A 336 22.22 11.56 18.74
C GLU A 336 21.11 12.57 18.93
N ILE A 337 20.21 12.30 19.87
CA ILE A 337 19.03 13.14 20.12
C ILE A 337 19.01 13.50 21.59
N ALA A 338 19.06 14.79 21.87
CA ALA A 338 18.96 15.30 23.22
C ALA A 338 17.55 15.06 23.78
N SER A 339 17.46 14.44 24.94
CA SER A 339 16.21 14.18 25.64
C SER A 339 15.91 15.27 26.67
N THR A 340 14.64 15.59 26.79
CA THR A 340 14.12 16.48 27.87
C THR A 340 13.97 15.77 29.20
N GLN A 341 14.05 14.44 29.22
CA GLN A 341 13.85 13.58 30.39
C GLN A 341 15.08 12.71 30.64
N GLN A 342 15.24 12.25 31.87
CA GLN A 342 16.27 11.32 32.31
C GLN A 342 15.61 10.04 32.82
N LEU A 343 15.00 9.27 31.92
CA LEU A 343 14.36 8.01 32.27
C LEU A 343 15.38 6.88 32.35
N PRO A 344 15.29 5.98 33.34
CA PRO A 344 16.16 4.82 33.40
C PRO A 344 15.85 3.83 32.27
N ALA A 345 16.88 3.13 31.80
CA ALA A 345 16.69 2.02 30.87
C ALA A 345 15.79 0.93 31.46
N ALA A 346 14.81 0.48 30.71
CA ALA A 346 13.89 -0.56 31.15
C ALA A 346 14.44 -1.94 30.80
N LYS A 347 14.30 -2.88 31.75
CA LYS A 347 14.62 -4.28 31.50
C LYS A 347 13.57 -5.13 32.22
N PRO A 348 12.89 -6.05 31.51
CA PRO A 348 11.93 -6.96 32.17
C PRO A 348 12.66 -7.89 33.14
N ALA A 349 12.05 -8.15 34.28
CA ALA A 349 12.64 -8.99 35.33
C ALA A 349 12.74 -10.47 34.93
N SER A 350 11.95 -10.89 33.96
CA SER A 350 11.96 -12.25 33.41
C SER A 350 11.61 -12.24 31.92
N LYS A 351 11.61 -13.41 31.27
CA LYS A 351 11.17 -13.57 29.88
C LYS A 351 9.65 -13.81 29.73
N LYS A 352 8.89 -13.68 30.80
CA LYS A 352 7.42 -13.83 30.76
C LYS A 352 6.80 -12.53 30.26
N GLY A 353 6.11 -12.58 29.17
CA GLY A 353 5.39 -11.47 28.57
C GLY A 353 3.98 -11.85 28.15
N LEU A 354 3.11 -10.87 28.01
CA LEU A 354 1.75 -11.01 27.49
C LEU A 354 1.57 -10.09 26.29
N GLY A 355 1.16 -10.67 25.16
CA GLY A 355 0.89 -9.94 23.92
C GLY A 355 -0.52 -9.37 23.88
N GLY A 356 -0.68 -8.13 23.37
CA GLY A 356 -1.98 -7.52 23.12
C GLY A 356 -2.80 -7.20 24.38
N TYR A 357 -2.15 -6.94 25.52
CA TYR A 357 -2.86 -6.64 26.77
C TYR A 357 -3.61 -5.29 26.69
N HIS A 358 -4.84 -5.27 27.15
CA HIS A 358 -5.63 -4.06 27.36
C HIS A 358 -6.50 -4.22 28.61
N LEU A 359 -6.92 -3.11 29.20
CA LEU A 359 -7.71 -3.10 30.44
C LEU A 359 -9.20 -3.45 30.20
N GLY A 360 -9.45 -4.56 29.57
CA GLY A 360 -10.77 -5.20 29.46
C GLY A 360 -10.75 -6.61 30.04
N GLY A 361 -9.54 -7.12 30.30
CA GLY A 361 -9.29 -8.36 31.01
C GLY A 361 -9.09 -8.12 32.50
N PRO A 362 -9.07 -9.19 33.32
CA PRO A 362 -8.79 -9.09 34.75
C PRO A 362 -7.39 -8.52 34.99
N GLU A 363 -7.29 -7.44 35.79
CA GLU A 363 -5.99 -6.87 36.18
C GLU A 363 -5.16 -7.89 36.98
N SER A 364 -5.84 -8.82 37.70
CA SER A 364 -5.22 -9.93 38.40
C SER A 364 -4.37 -10.84 37.53
N ASP A 365 -4.69 -10.98 36.22
CA ASP A 365 -3.92 -11.81 35.31
C ASP A 365 -2.45 -11.36 35.21
N LEU A 366 -2.19 -10.07 35.38
CA LEU A 366 -0.84 -9.52 35.38
C LEU A 366 -0.02 -10.07 36.56
N ASP A 367 -0.67 -10.29 37.71
CA ASP A 367 -0.06 -10.82 38.95
C ASP A 367 0.00 -12.35 38.89
N ASP A 368 -1.12 -13.01 38.57
CA ASP A 368 -1.27 -14.47 38.58
C ASP A 368 -0.33 -15.14 37.57
N LEU A 369 -0.16 -14.53 36.41
CA LEU A 369 0.78 -15.01 35.40
C LEU A 369 2.23 -14.62 35.71
N GLY A 370 2.45 -13.65 36.60
CA GLY A 370 3.77 -13.15 36.96
C GLY A 370 4.54 -12.60 35.76
N ILE A 371 3.85 -11.85 34.90
CA ILE A 371 4.44 -11.26 33.70
C ILE A 371 5.28 -10.03 34.04
N THR A 372 6.29 -9.77 33.22
CA THR A 372 7.21 -8.65 33.40
C THR A 372 7.32 -7.74 32.18
N SER A 373 6.63 -8.12 31.09
CA SER A 373 6.49 -7.29 29.89
C SER A 373 5.13 -7.50 29.24
N ILE A 374 4.63 -6.46 28.57
CA ILE A 374 3.42 -6.52 27.73
C ILE A 374 3.65 -5.81 26.40
N THR A 375 2.93 -6.25 25.38
CA THR A 375 2.63 -5.41 24.23
C THR A 375 1.20 -4.91 24.32
N MET A 376 0.95 -3.71 23.80
CA MET A 376 -0.40 -3.15 23.68
C MET A 376 -0.60 -2.44 22.36
N ASN A 377 -1.77 -2.59 21.77
CA ASN A 377 -2.14 -1.90 20.53
C ASN A 377 -2.59 -0.46 20.84
N VAL A 378 -2.07 0.50 20.08
CA VAL A 378 -2.45 1.91 20.11
C VAL A 378 -2.91 2.32 18.71
N SER A 379 -4.23 2.32 18.50
CA SER A 379 -4.86 2.81 17.27
C SER A 379 -5.28 4.27 17.51
N PHE A 380 -4.41 5.21 17.15
CA PHE A 380 -4.60 6.61 17.53
C PHE A 380 -5.50 7.42 16.59
N VAL A 381 -5.72 6.97 15.35
CA VAL A 381 -6.54 7.71 14.37
C VAL A 381 -7.95 7.97 14.88
N GLY A 382 -8.56 6.98 15.52
CA GLY A 382 -9.94 7.09 16.04
C GLY A 382 -10.09 8.01 17.25
N MET A 383 -9.00 8.32 17.95
CA MET A 383 -9.02 9.24 19.11
C MET A 383 -8.54 10.65 18.77
N MET A 384 -8.07 10.91 17.55
CA MET A 384 -7.48 12.19 17.14
C MET A 384 -8.42 12.97 16.23
N SER A 385 -8.47 14.28 16.38
CA SER A 385 -9.29 15.21 15.60
C SER A 385 -8.53 16.51 15.31
N LEU A 386 -8.88 17.19 14.22
CA LEU A 386 -8.39 18.53 13.88
C LEU A 386 -9.24 19.64 14.50
N SER A 387 -10.39 19.29 15.09
CA SER A 387 -11.31 20.24 15.70
C SER A 387 -11.59 19.87 17.17
N PRO A 388 -11.77 20.86 18.06
CA PRO A 388 -12.06 20.60 19.46
C PRO A 388 -13.44 19.96 19.64
N SER A 389 -13.56 19.08 20.64
CA SER A 389 -14.84 18.63 21.18
C SER A 389 -14.92 18.98 22.67
N GLY A 390 -16.12 18.90 23.26
CA GLY A 390 -16.30 19.17 24.68
C GLY A 390 -15.56 18.20 25.63
N ASN A 391 -15.00 17.11 25.09
CA ASN A 391 -14.29 16.07 25.82
C ASN A 391 -12.94 15.74 25.13
N SER A 392 -12.16 16.74 24.78
CA SER A 392 -10.87 16.55 24.14
C SER A 392 -9.71 17.14 24.91
N ILE A 393 -8.54 16.55 24.75
CA ILE A 393 -7.25 17.03 25.22
C ILE A 393 -6.59 17.74 24.06
N ALA A 394 -6.31 19.05 24.20
CA ALA A 394 -5.59 19.81 23.20
C ALA A 394 -4.08 19.53 23.28
N HIS A 395 -3.43 19.42 22.14
CA HIS A 395 -2.00 19.20 22.00
C HIS A 395 -1.42 20.06 20.89
N GLU A 396 -0.44 20.88 21.22
CA GLU A 396 0.25 21.77 20.29
C GLU A 396 1.44 21.07 19.66
N TYR A 397 1.47 20.97 18.33
CA TYR A 397 2.61 20.44 17.59
C TYR A 397 2.76 21.12 16.22
N GLY A 398 3.99 21.50 15.89
CA GLY A 398 4.28 22.07 14.58
C GLY A 398 3.52 23.36 14.27
N GLY A 399 3.15 24.16 15.30
CA GLY A 399 2.38 25.38 15.14
C GLY A 399 0.88 25.18 14.91
N LYS A 400 0.37 23.94 15.09
CA LYS A 400 -1.06 23.63 15.04
C LYS A 400 -1.52 22.91 16.29
N THR A 401 -2.82 23.05 16.63
CA THR A 401 -3.47 22.32 17.73
C THR A 401 -4.17 21.10 17.19
N TYR A 402 -3.89 19.96 17.79
CA TYR A 402 -4.57 18.68 17.58
C TYR A 402 -5.35 18.29 18.83
N TYR A 403 -6.42 17.54 18.68
CA TYR A 403 -7.31 17.22 19.78
C TYR A 403 -7.44 15.71 19.92
N PHE A 404 -7.31 15.21 21.16
CA PHE A 404 -7.39 13.79 21.47
C PHE A 404 -8.60 13.53 22.38
N ASP A 405 -9.44 12.55 22.02
CA ASP A 405 -10.60 12.16 22.82
C ASP A 405 -10.16 11.68 24.21
N LYS A 406 -10.61 12.39 25.23
CA LYS A 406 -10.20 12.17 26.60
C LYS A 406 -10.57 10.77 27.09
N GLY A 407 -11.75 10.25 26.73
CA GLY A 407 -12.21 8.93 27.14
C GLY A 407 -11.34 7.81 26.59
N SER A 408 -10.97 7.90 25.32
CA SER A 408 -10.05 6.96 24.65
C SER A 408 -8.66 7.01 25.28
N VAL A 409 -8.12 8.20 25.54
CA VAL A 409 -6.81 8.40 26.17
C VAL A 409 -6.81 7.83 27.60
N GLU A 410 -7.84 8.07 28.39
CA GLU A 410 -7.95 7.55 29.78
C GLU A 410 -7.99 6.01 29.83
N ASN A 411 -8.46 5.34 28.78
CA ASN A 411 -8.39 3.87 28.70
C ASN A 411 -6.94 3.39 28.52
N TYR A 412 -6.13 4.08 27.71
CA TYR A 412 -4.69 3.79 27.63
C TYR A 412 -3.98 4.12 28.96
N ASP A 413 -4.30 5.26 29.59
CA ASP A 413 -3.76 5.64 30.90
C ASP A 413 -3.96 4.52 31.93
N LYS A 414 -5.18 4.00 32.07
CA LYS A 414 -5.49 2.91 33.02
C LYS A 414 -4.65 1.66 32.77
N THR A 415 -4.52 1.26 31.51
CA THR A 415 -3.70 0.09 31.10
C THR A 415 -2.23 0.30 31.49
N LEU A 416 -1.68 1.47 31.17
CA LEU A 416 -0.29 1.81 31.46
C LEU A 416 -0.01 2.01 32.96
N GLN A 417 -0.97 2.57 33.71
CA GLN A 417 -0.90 2.67 35.18
C GLN A 417 -0.90 1.28 35.82
N ALA A 418 -1.72 0.33 35.32
CA ALA A 418 -1.74 -1.04 35.84
C ALA A 418 -0.38 -1.74 35.66
N ALA A 419 0.24 -1.53 34.49
CA ALA A 419 1.58 -2.04 34.20
C ALA A 419 2.65 -1.35 35.05
N GLN A 420 2.61 -0.04 35.19
CA GLN A 420 3.59 0.74 35.97
C GLN A 420 3.60 0.37 37.46
N LYS A 421 2.43 0.15 38.08
CA LYS A 421 2.30 -0.29 39.48
C LYS A 421 3.06 -1.60 39.75
N ARG A 422 3.31 -2.41 38.72
CA ARG A 422 3.95 -3.73 38.77
C ARG A 422 5.35 -3.75 38.17
N ASN A 423 5.88 -2.59 37.77
CA ASN A 423 7.16 -2.47 37.05
C ASN A 423 7.21 -3.34 35.78
N ILE A 424 6.07 -3.48 35.06
CA ILE A 424 5.99 -4.21 33.82
C ILE A 424 6.49 -3.31 32.69
N VAL A 425 7.39 -3.83 31.85
CA VAL A 425 7.89 -3.14 30.67
C VAL A 425 6.83 -3.18 29.58
N VAL A 426 6.51 -2.02 28.99
CA VAL A 426 5.49 -1.88 27.96
C VAL A 426 6.12 -1.54 26.60
N ALA A 427 5.77 -2.30 25.57
CA ALA A 427 6.03 -1.97 24.18
C ALA A 427 4.69 -1.67 23.47
N ALA A 428 4.52 -0.45 22.97
CA ALA A 428 3.31 -0.01 22.29
C ALA A 428 3.39 -0.31 20.79
N ILE A 429 2.42 -1.04 20.27
CA ILE A 429 2.24 -1.32 18.83
C ILE A 429 1.39 -0.19 18.25
N LEU A 430 1.98 0.65 17.39
CA LEU A 430 1.27 1.77 16.79
C LEU A 430 0.58 1.36 15.48
N LEU A 431 -0.72 1.61 15.39
CA LEU A 431 -1.57 1.21 14.29
C LEU A 431 -2.25 2.44 13.66
N VAL A 432 -2.21 2.53 12.35
CA VAL A 432 -2.86 3.60 11.57
C VAL A 432 -4.10 3.02 10.88
N ALA A 433 -5.26 3.18 11.52
CA ALA A 433 -6.52 2.67 10.99
C ALA A 433 -7.03 3.56 9.84
N PRO A 434 -7.44 2.99 8.69
CA PRO A 434 -8.15 3.75 7.67
C PRO A 434 -9.47 4.27 8.24
N SER A 435 -9.78 5.54 7.97
CA SER A 435 -10.98 6.20 8.49
C SER A 435 -11.45 7.31 7.54
N SER A 436 -12.75 7.55 7.52
CA SER A 436 -13.36 8.67 6.80
C SER A 436 -13.23 10.02 7.52
N SER A 437 -12.69 10.05 8.76
CA SER A 437 -12.41 11.28 9.50
C SER A 437 -11.37 12.13 8.78
N GLU A 438 -11.27 13.42 9.12
CA GLU A 438 -10.25 14.31 8.56
C GLU A 438 -8.83 13.81 8.84
N VAL A 439 -8.54 13.37 10.06
CA VAL A 439 -7.26 12.74 10.42
C VAL A 439 -7.02 11.45 9.64
N GLY A 440 -8.07 10.60 9.52
CA GLY A 440 -7.97 9.36 8.75
C GLY A 440 -7.62 9.60 7.29
N LYS A 441 -8.24 10.60 6.66
CA LYS A 441 -7.93 10.99 5.27
C LYS A 441 -6.51 11.53 5.10
N LEU A 442 -6.01 12.31 6.06
CA LEU A 442 -4.62 12.81 6.04
C LEU A 442 -3.61 11.67 6.17
N LEU A 443 -3.87 10.69 7.03
CA LEU A 443 -2.94 9.62 7.34
C LEU A 443 -3.06 8.39 6.43
N LEU A 444 -4.11 8.31 5.61
CA LEU A 444 -4.28 7.24 4.63
C LEU A 444 -3.20 7.34 3.55
N HIS A 445 -2.44 6.26 3.34
CA HIS A 445 -1.46 6.21 2.26
C HIS A 445 -2.14 6.39 0.90
N PRO A 446 -1.61 7.18 -0.04
CA PRO A 446 -2.23 7.39 -1.35
C PRO A 446 -2.54 6.10 -2.11
N ASP A 447 -1.66 5.10 -2.01
CA ASP A 447 -1.80 3.81 -2.67
C ASP A 447 -2.50 2.74 -1.79
N TYR A 448 -3.20 3.16 -0.72
CA TYR A 448 -3.96 2.22 0.11
C TYR A 448 -5.04 1.52 -0.70
N THR A 449 -5.17 0.22 -0.52
CA THR A 449 -6.24 -0.60 -1.12
C THR A 449 -7.21 -1.07 -0.04
N SER A 450 -8.50 -1.22 -0.37
CA SER A 450 -9.54 -1.63 0.58
C SER A 450 -9.40 -3.06 1.13
N ARG A 451 -8.34 -3.78 0.77
CA ARG A 451 -8.05 -5.13 1.26
C ARG A 451 -7.40 -5.16 2.64
N GLY A 452 -6.82 -4.05 3.10
CA GLY A 452 -6.06 -3.99 4.36
C GLY A 452 -6.89 -3.59 5.57
N ILE A 453 -6.47 -4.03 6.75
CA ILE A 453 -7.04 -3.65 8.05
C ILE A 453 -6.47 -2.29 8.49
N TYR A 454 -5.16 -2.07 8.25
CA TYR A 454 -4.44 -0.85 8.57
C TYR A 454 -3.66 -0.33 7.37
N THR A 455 -3.34 0.95 7.38
CA THR A 455 -2.59 1.63 6.31
C THR A 455 -1.16 1.95 6.75
N MET A 456 -0.22 1.99 5.80
CA MET A 456 1.03 2.72 5.98
C MET A 456 0.68 4.20 6.19
N PRO A 457 1.29 4.90 7.18
CA PRO A 457 1.01 6.32 7.34
C PRO A 457 1.43 7.10 6.09
N ASN A 458 0.60 8.03 5.67
CA ASN A 458 0.93 8.95 4.59
C ASN A 458 2.04 9.91 5.04
N MET A 459 3.18 9.85 4.36
CA MET A 459 4.32 10.73 4.59
C MET A 459 4.74 11.46 3.31
N THR A 460 3.80 11.66 2.37
CA THR A 460 4.07 12.23 1.04
C THR A 460 3.87 13.73 0.96
N ASN A 461 3.32 14.36 2.03
CA ASN A 461 3.10 15.80 2.07
C ASN A 461 3.31 16.37 3.48
N PRO A 462 3.58 17.68 3.61
CA PRO A 462 3.87 18.33 4.90
C PRO A 462 2.76 18.19 5.94
N GLU A 463 1.50 18.31 5.53
CA GLU A 463 0.36 18.27 6.43
C GLU A 463 0.17 16.89 7.07
N SER A 464 0.26 15.83 6.27
CA SER A 464 0.19 14.45 6.76
C SER A 464 1.37 14.11 7.69
N VAL A 465 2.58 14.54 7.33
CA VAL A 465 3.78 14.37 8.18
C VAL A 465 3.62 15.08 9.51
N ASN A 466 3.13 16.34 9.51
CA ASN A 466 2.92 17.08 10.76
C ASN A 466 1.82 16.44 11.63
N CYS A 467 0.73 15.97 11.02
CA CYS A 467 -0.35 15.26 11.72
C CYS A 467 0.14 13.95 12.35
N TYR A 468 0.91 13.16 11.60
CA TYR A 468 1.49 11.92 12.12
C TYR A 468 2.49 12.18 13.24
N ALA A 469 3.37 13.16 13.06
CA ALA A 469 4.34 13.57 14.08
C ALA A 469 3.64 14.08 15.35
N ALA A 470 2.53 14.81 15.23
CA ALA A 470 1.72 15.27 16.36
C ALA A 470 1.14 14.12 17.19
N ALA A 471 0.68 13.05 16.54
CA ALA A 471 0.21 11.85 17.23
C ALA A 471 1.34 11.15 18.01
N LEU A 472 2.51 11.00 17.39
CA LEU A 472 3.69 10.41 18.01
C LEU A 472 4.18 11.26 19.20
N ASP A 473 4.21 12.58 19.03
CA ASP A 473 4.63 13.53 20.05
C ASP A 473 3.65 13.57 21.24
N PHE A 474 2.35 13.55 20.98
CA PHE A 474 1.34 13.44 22.03
C PHE A 474 1.56 12.19 22.90
N LEU A 475 1.71 11.03 22.26
CA LEU A 475 1.91 9.77 22.96
C LEU A 475 3.24 9.77 23.74
N ALA A 476 4.33 10.22 23.13
CA ALA A 476 5.64 10.27 23.77
C ALA A 476 5.67 11.29 24.91
N SER A 477 5.15 12.50 24.72
CA SER A 477 5.09 13.53 25.75
C SER A 477 4.26 13.11 26.96
N ARG A 478 3.21 12.31 26.75
CA ARG A 478 2.33 11.84 27.83
C ARG A 478 2.92 10.64 28.59
N TYR A 479 3.51 9.68 27.86
CA TYR A 479 3.87 8.38 28.42
C TYR A 479 5.38 8.15 28.57
N CYS A 480 6.23 9.08 28.13
CA CYS A 480 7.68 9.02 28.32
C CYS A 480 8.15 10.15 29.25
N GLN A 481 7.50 10.29 30.39
CA GLN A 481 7.85 11.30 31.42
C GLN A 481 8.29 10.65 32.72
N THR A 482 9.26 11.28 33.41
CA THR A 482 9.64 10.90 34.77
C THR A 482 8.47 11.12 35.73
N GLY A 483 8.06 10.06 36.43
CA GLY A 483 6.95 10.14 37.40
C GLY A 483 5.58 10.41 36.75
N SER A 484 5.41 10.05 35.49
CA SER A 484 4.13 10.22 34.79
C SER A 484 2.97 9.61 35.58
N PRO A 485 1.89 10.36 35.86
CA PRO A 485 0.69 9.81 36.48
C PRO A 485 -0.12 8.92 35.51
N TYR A 486 0.24 8.91 34.26
CA TYR A 486 -0.49 8.21 33.17
C TYR A 486 0.07 6.83 32.85
N GLY A 487 1.16 6.42 33.53
CA GLY A 487 1.90 5.21 33.21
C GLY A 487 3.01 5.45 32.17
N ARG A 488 3.74 4.41 31.78
CA ARG A 488 4.92 4.53 30.91
C ARG A 488 4.87 3.56 29.73
N ILE A 489 5.13 4.09 28.53
CA ILE A 489 5.57 3.33 27.36
C ILE A 489 7.09 3.34 27.36
N HIS A 490 7.70 2.16 27.32
CA HIS A 490 9.14 1.99 27.36
C HIS A 490 9.73 1.85 25.95
N HIS A 491 9.01 1.15 25.07
CA HIS A 491 9.45 0.87 23.71
C HIS A 491 8.27 0.95 22.75
N TRP A 492 8.57 1.04 21.45
CA TRP A 492 7.59 1.19 20.39
C TRP A 492 7.75 0.10 19.34
N ILE A 493 6.66 -0.37 18.77
CA ILE A 493 6.64 -1.32 17.66
C ILE A 493 5.95 -0.65 16.47
N MET A 494 6.66 -0.50 15.39
CA MET A 494 6.20 0.18 14.17
C MET A 494 6.20 -0.78 13.01
N HIS A 495 5.13 -1.25 12.56
CA HIS A 495 3.77 -1.39 12.99
C HIS A 495 3.56 -2.86 13.39
N ASN A 496 2.34 -3.43 13.29
CA ASN A 496 2.18 -4.86 13.53
C ASN A 496 2.54 -5.65 12.26
N GLU A 497 3.21 -6.81 12.42
CA GLU A 497 3.43 -7.85 11.40
C GLU A 497 3.70 -7.31 9.99
N VAL A 498 4.78 -6.52 9.86
CA VAL A 498 5.07 -5.75 8.63
C VAL A 498 5.39 -6.59 7.40
N ASP A 499 5.67 -7.87 7.57
CA ASP A 499 5.79 -8.88 6.51
C ASP A 499 4.42 -9.31 5.93
N ALA A 500 3.31 -9.01 6.63
CA ALA A 500 1.95 -9.03 6.11
C ALA A 500 1.50 -7.60 5.75
N GLY A 501 2.28 -6.93 4.90
CA GLY A 501 2.17 -5.51 4.60
C GLY A 501 0.81 -5.08 4.09
N LEU A 502 0.14 -5.89 3.26
CA LEU A 502 -1.20 -5.58 2.75
C LEU A 502 -2.28 -5.53 3.85
N ASP A 503 -2.08 -6.23 4.97
CA ASP A 503 -3.02 -6.23 6.09
C ASP A 503 -2.72 -5.11 7.10
N TRP A 504 -1.44 -4.94 7.48
CA TRP A 504 -1.06 -4.13 8.63
C TRP A 504 -0.44 -2.78 8.30
N THR A 505 0.07 -2.61 7.08
CA THR A 505 0.72 -1.38 6.60
C THR A 505 0.47 -1.19 5.10
N ASN A 506 -0.81 -1.29 4.73
CA ASN A 506 -1.22 -1.29 3.34
C ASN A 506 -0.86 0.02 2.63
N MET A 507 -0.06 -0.11 1.59
CA MET A 507 0.29 0.92 0.60
C MET A 507 0.22 0.34 -0.82
N GLY A 508 -0.70 -0.62 -1.04
CA GLY A 508 -0.76 -1.42 -2.26
C GLY A 508 0.37 -2.45 -2.33
N VAL A 509 0.38 -3.24 -3.39
CA VAL A 509 1.49 -4.17 -3.65
C VAL A 509 2.69 -3.36 -4.13
N LYS A 510 3.79 -3.41 -3.40
CA LYS A 510 5.03 -2.68 -3.70
C LYS A 510 6.23 -3.62 -3.73
N PRO A 511 7.23 -3.34 -4.58
CA PRO A 511 8.54 -3.99 -4.46
C PRO A 511 9.10 -3.82 -3.05
N ILE A 512 9.70 -4.86 -2.49
CA ILE A 512 10.20 -4.87 -1.10
C ILE A 512 11.15 -3.71 -0.79
N THR A 513 11.93 -3.26 -1.77
CA THR A 513 12.86 -2.15 -1.60
C THR A 513 12.11 -0.83 -1.38
N ILE A 514 11.05 -0.57 -2.15
CA ILE A 514 10.20 0.63 -2.01
C ILE A 514 9.42 0.56 -0.69
N TYR A 515 8.82 -0.59 -0.41
CA TYR A 515 8.08 -0.80 0.83
C TYR A 515 8.96 -0.52 2.06
N THR A 516 10.17 -1.09 2.08
CA THR A 516 11.09 -0.92 3.20
C THR A 516 11.57 0.52 3.36
N ASP A 517 11.84 1.26 2.27
CA ASP A 517 12.22 2.69 2.35
C ASP A 517 11.10 3.51 3.01
N THR A 518 9.84 3.29 2.60
CA THR A 518 8.68 3.98 3.18
C THR A 518 8.47 3.59 4.64
N TYR A 519 8.52 2.30 4.94
CA TYR A 519 8.37 1.79 6.31
C TYR A 519 9.44 2.37 7.26
N LEU A 520 10.70 2.42 6.83
CA LEU A 520 11.79 2.99 7.62
C LEU A 520 11.62 4.49 7.90
N LYS A 521 10.95 5.26 7.05
CA LYS A 521 10.59 6.66 7.35
C LYS A 521 9.69 6.72 8.58
N SER A 522 8.66 5.86 8.66
CA SER A 522 7.76 5.77 9.82
C SER A 522 8.49 5.39 11.10
N MET A 523 9.35 4.36 11.05
CA MET A 523 10.19 3.97 12.19
C MET A 523 11.09 5.13 12.67
N ARG A 524 11.72 5.85 11.73
CA ARG A 524 12.61 6.97 12.06
C ARG A 524 11.86 8.14 12.64
N MET A 525 10.66 8.46 12.19
CA MET A 525 9.84 9.51 12.79
C MET A 525 9.51 9.17 14.25
N CYS A 526 9.08 7.93 14.52
CA CYS A 526 8.82 7.49 15.88
C CYS A 526 10.07 7.54 16.76
N TYR A 527 11.19 6.99 16.27
CA TYR A 527 12.47 7.00 16.98
C TYR A 527 12.91 8.44 17.32
N ASN A 528 12.89 9.33 16.32
CA ASN A 528 13.37 10.69 16.48
C ASN A 528 12.49 11.51 17.45
N ILE A 529 11.18 11.24 17.50
CA ILE A 529 10.27 11.91 18.44
C ILE A 529 10.37 11.30 19.83
N ALA A 530 10.26 9.97 19.95
CA ALA A 530 10.25 9.31 21.26
C ALA A 530 11.55 9.50 22.05
N ARG A 531 12.71 9.52 21.37
CA ARG A 531 14.03 9.77 21.98
C ARG A 531 14.19 11.16 22.56
N GLN A 532 13.37 12.13 22.15
CA GLN A 532 13.36 13.46 22.77
C GLN A 532 12.80 13.42 24.21
N TYR A 533 12.01 12.41 24.52
CA TYR A 533 11.40 12.22 25.84
C TYR A 533 12.06 11.10 26.64
N ASP A 534 12.43 9.99 26.01
CA ASP A 534 13.11 8.88 26.69
C ASP A 534 14.40 8.50 25.94
N PRO A 535 15.58 8.80 26.52
CA PRO A 535 16.86 8.52 25.87
C PRO A 535 17.15 7.01 25.73
N ASN A 536 16.38 6.15 26.40
CA ASN A 536 16.57 4.70 26.40
C ASN A 536 15.47 3.94 25.64
N THR A 537 14.52 4.67 25.05
CA THR A 537 13.47 4.02 24.23
C THR A 537 14.04 3.43 22.95
N GLU A 538 13.49 2.30 22.53
CA GLU A 538 13.83 1.65 21.27
C GLU A 538 12.57 1.49 20.41
N VAL A 539 12.78 1.42 19.10
CA VAL A 539 11.72 1.21 18.10
C VAL A 539 11.97 -0.10 17.38
N PHE A 540 11.01 -1.00 17.43
CA PHE A 540 11.08 -2.35 16.89
C PHE A 540 10.15 -2.53 15.69
N ALA A 541 10.44 -3.55 14.85
CA ALA A 541 9.51 -4.16 13.93
C ALA A 541 8.95 -5.44 14.55
N SER A 542 7.69 -5.77 14.27
CA SER A 542 7.16 -7.11 14.51
C SER A 542 6.91 -7.83 13.19
N PHE A 543 7.05 -9.14 13.22
CA PHE A 543 6.85 -10.03 12.08
C PHE A 543 5.85 -11.11 12.45
N THR A 544 5.19 -11.69 11.42
CA THR A 544 4.34 -12.86 11.58
C THR A 544 5.14 -14.07 12.07
N HIS A 545 4.45 -15.15 12.34
CA HIS A 545 5.07 -16.44 12.71
C HIS A 545 5.59 -17.24 11.49
N SER A 546 5.44 -16.72 10.28
CA SER A 546 5.80 -17.39 9.04
C SER A 546 7.27 -17.14 8.68
N TRP A 547 8.18 -17.96 9.23
CA TRP A 547 9.62 -17.81 9.03
C TRP A 547 10.15 -18.33 7.69
N THR A 548 9.43 -19.23 7.04
CA THR A 548 9.85 -19.92 5.81
C THR A 548 8.99 -19.62 4.61
N GLU A 549 7.88 -18.94 4.81
CA GLU A 549 6.90 -18.62 3.77
C GLU A 549 6.56 -17.13 3.84
N ALA A 550 6.28 -16.50 2.72
CA ALA A 550 5.79 -15.12 2.70
C ALA A 550 4.39 -15.05 3.35
N ALA A 551 4.19 -14.10 4.24
CA ALA A 551 2.89 -13.91 4.89
C ALA A 551 1.89 -13.19 3.98
N SER A 552 2.37 -12.40 3.03
CA SER A 552 1.57 -11.74 1.99
C SER A 552 2.39 -11.54 0.72
N ASP A 553 1.72 -11.16 -0.36
CA ASP A 553 2.31 -10.89 -1.68
C ASP A 553 2.97 -9.49 -1.78
N SER A 554 3.46 -8.97 -0.69
CA SER A 554 4.15 -7.66 -0.66
C SER A 554 5.56 -7.72 -1.24
#